data_3f12b10c78348edf1d5bc9d477d67497
#
_entry.id   3f12b10c78348edf1d5bc9d477d67497
#
_cell.length_a   1.000
_cell.length_b   1.000
_cell.length_c   1.000
_cell.angle_alpha   90.00
_cell.angle_beta   90.00
_cell.angle_gamma   90.00
#
_symmetry.space_group_name_H-M   'P 1'
#
loop_
_entity.id
_entity.type
_entity.pdbx_description
1 polymer ?
#
loop_
_entity_poly.entity_id
_entity_poly.type
_entity_poly.pdbx_seq_one_letter_code
_entity_poly.pdbx_strand_id
1 'polypeptide(L)'
;MAYQAISFYLIAYIVTSLAAFTVLTAIAGEDETANHISAFEGLFWRSPVQAAALTVAMLSLAGIPLTAGFIGKFYIINASIEGAQWVLLTALVVGSAIGIYYYLKVIFAMSKIPEDKLEHELASKPRNLSYDFLAAAMLALVLYIGSWPQPVMAFIAGL
;
A
#
# COMPACT_ATOMS: atom_id res chain seq x y z
N MET A 1 20.41 -16.48 -2.88
CA MET A 1 19.93 -15.09 -3.04
C MET A 1 18.54 -14.98 -3.66
N ALA A 2 18.21 -15.64 -4.78
CA ALA A 2 16.87 -15.55 -5.41
C ALA A 2 15.71 -15.94 -4.46
N TYR A 3 15.83 -17.02 -3.70
CA TYR A 3 14.83 -17.44 -2.71
C TYR A 3 14.54 -16.36 -1.68
N GLN A 4 15.57 -15.74 -1.11
CA GLN A 4 15.42 -14.67 -0.12
C GLN A 4 14.75 -13.42 -0.70
N ALA A 5 15.09 -13.04 -1.95
CA ALA A 5 14.47 -11.94 -2.65
C ALA A 5 12.97 -12.16 -2.86
N ILE A 6 12.60 -13.36 -3.32
CA ILE A 6 11.19 -13.74 -3.55
C ILE A 6 10.42 -13.77 -2.23
N SER A 7 10.98 -14.40 -1.19
CA SER A 7 10.33 -14.49 0.12
C SER A 7 10.11 -13.11 0.74
N PHE A 8 11.10 -12.23 0.68
CA PHE A 8 10.96 -10.86 1.17
C PHE A 8 9.88 -10.09 0.39
N TYR A 9 9.90 -10.19 -0.94
CA TYR A 9 8.89 -9.55 -1.78
C TYR A 9 7.47 -10.03 -1.46
N LEU A 10 7.27 -11.33 -1.26
CA LEU A 10 5.97 -11.88 -0.89
C LEU A 10 5.49 -11.37 0.47
N ILE A 11 6.36 -11.33 1.48
CA ILE A 11 6.04 -10.79 2.81
C ILE A 11 5.66 -9.31 2.70
N ALA A 12 6.48 -8.51 2.02
CA ALA A 12 6.22 -7.09 1.80
C ALA A 12 4.88 -6.86 1.05
N TYR A 13 4.61 -7.68 0.03
CA TYR A 13 3.38 -7.62 -0.74
C TYR A 13 2.14 -7.97 0.09
N ILE A 14 2.21 -9.05 0.88
CA ILE A 14 1.10 -9.47 1.76
C ILE A 14 0.81 -8.38 2.80
N VAL A 15 1.83 -7.88 3.50
CA VAL A 15 1.66 -6.84 4.53
C VAL A 15 1.07 -5.57 3.91
N THR A 16 1.59 -5.14 2.76
CA THR A 16 1.10 -3.94 2.08
C THR A 16 -0.34 -4.11 1.58
N SER A 17 -0.68 -5.28 1.04
CA SER A 17 -2.04 -5.59 0.60
C SER A 17 -3.01 -5.63 1.78
N LEU A 18 -2.64 -6.23 2.90
CA LEU A 18 -3.45 -6.22 4.13
C LEU A 18 -3.67 -4.79 4.63
N ALA A 19 -2.65 -3.93 4.58
CA ALA A 19 -2.80 -2.51 4.93
C ALA A 19 -3.83 -1.81 4.05
N ALA A 20 -3.76 -2.01 2.72
CA ALA A 20 -4.72 -1.45 1.78
C ALA A 20 -6.15 -1.98 2.03
N PHE A 21 -6.31 -3.30 2.18
CA PHE A 21 -7.62 -3.92 2.42
C PHE A 21 -8.23 -3.54 3.76
N THR A 22 -7.42 -3.31 4.79
CA THR A 22 -7.90 -2.79 6.09
C THR A 22 -8.64 -1.47 5.91
N VAL A 23 -8.06 -0.54 5.14
CA VAL A 23 -8.69 0.76 4.88
C VAL A 23 -9.89 0.61 3.96
N LEU A 24 -9.79 -0.22 2.92
CA LEU A 24 -10.90 -0.52 2.02
C LEU A 24 -12.11 -1.04 2.79
N THR A 25 -11.92 -2.00 3.69
CA THR A 25 -13.00 -2.56 4.52
C THR A 25 -13.59 -1.51 5.46
N ALA A 26 -12.76 -0.63 6.03
CA ALA A 26 -13.21 0.45 6.90
C ALA A 26 -14.11 1.47 6.18
N ILE A 27 -13.85 1.71 4.87
CA ILE A 27 -14.61 2.65 4.05
C ILE A 27 -15.87 1.99 3.49
N ALA A 28 -15.74 0.77 2.97
CA ALA A 28 -16.83 0.04 2.32
C ALA A 28 -17.98 -0.22 3.30
N GLY A 29 -17.68 -0.61 4.56
CA GLY A 29 -18.72 -0.99 5.50
C GLY A 29 -19.67 -2.03 4.89
N GLU A 30 -20.98 -1.80 5.05
CA GLU A 30 -22.05 -2.63 4.45
C GLU A 30 -22.61 -2.00 3.14
N ASP A 31 -21.98 -0.95 2.61
CA ASP A 31 -22.53 -0.16 1.51
C ASP A 31 -21.99 -0.65 0.16
N GLU A 32 -22.86 -1.20 -0.69
CA GLU A 32 -22.48 -1.67 -2.05
C GLU A 32 -21.99 -0.55 -2.96
N THR A 33 -22.24 0.72 -2.64
CA THR A 33 -21.78 1.88 -3.42
C THR A 33 -20.28 2.16 -3.26
N ALA A 34 -19.64 1.56 -2.25
CA ALA A 34 -18.21 1.70 -1.95
C ALA A 34 -17.28 1.05 -3.00
N ASN A 35 -17.81 0.35 -3.99
CA ASN A 35 -17.02 -0.28 -5.06
C ASN A 35 -16.50 0.73 -6.11
N HIS A 36 -16.85 2.00 -5.99
CA HIS A 36 -16.39 3.05 -6.90
C HIS A 36 -15.25 3.87 -6.31
N ILE A 37 -14.33 4.32 -7.16
CA ILE A 37 -13.20 5.15 -6.75
C ILE A 37 -13.64 6.48 -6.10
N SER A 38 -14.87 6.91 -6.42
CA SER A 38 -15.50 8.09 -5.80
C SER A 38 -15.77 7.94 -4.30
N ALA A 39 -15.87 6.72 -3.77
CA ALA A 39 -16.01 6.47 -2.34
C ALA A 39 -14.79 6.95 -1.52
N PHE A 40 -13.64 7.08 -2.16
CA PHE A 40 -12.40 7.55 -1.55
C PHE A 40 -12.25 9.07 -1.60
N GLU A 41 -13.11 9.79 -2.33
CA GLU A 41 -13.03 11.25 -2.44
C GLU A 41 -13.16 11.91 -1.07
N GLY A 42 -12.24 12.84 -0.78
CA GLY A 42 -12.22 13.54 0.49
C GLY A 42 -11.70 12.73 1.69
N LEU A 43 -11.13 11.54 1.49
CA LEU A 43 -10.67 10.69 2.60
C LEU A 43 -9.60 11.38 3.46
N PHE A 44 -8.72 12.20 2.89
CA PHE A 44 -7.73 12.98 3.64
C PHE A 44 -8.37 13.91 4.68
N TRP A 45 -9.57 14.37 4.40
CA TRP A 45 -10.30 15.31 5.28
C TRP A 45 -11.18 14.57 6.29
N ARG A 46 -11.79 13.43 5.88
CA ARG A 46 -12.69 12.64 6.73
C ARG A 46 -11.94 11.76 7.73
N SER A 47 -10.88 11.09 7.28
CA SER A 47 -10.13 10.11 8.08
C SER A 47 -8.66 10.14 7.70
N PRO A 48 -7.88 11.14 8.22
CA PRO A 48 -6.49 11.35 7.81
C PRO A 48 -5.57 10.16 8.10
N VAL A 49 -5.82 9.40 9.16
CA VAL A 49 -5.03 8.20 9.50
C VAL A 49 -5.22 7.10 8.46
N GLN A 50 -6.47 6.85 8.08
CA GLN A 50 -6.80 5.85 7.04
C GLN A 50 -6.28 6.30 5.68
N ALA A 51 -6.41 7.58 5.35
CA ALA A 51 -5.86 8.15 4.12
C ALA A 51 -4.33 8.02 4.06
N ALA A 52 -3.63 8.29 5.15
CA ALA A 52 -2.18 8.11 5.24
C ALA A 52 -1.79 6.64 5.08
N ALA A 53 -2.49 5.71 5.75
CA ALA A 53 -2.24 4.28 5.63
C ALA A 53 -2.45 3.77 4.20
N LEU A 54 -3.56 4.17 3.56
CA LEU A 54 -3.84 3.79 2.17
C LEU A 54 -2.83 4.43 1.21
N THR A 55 -2.44 5.68 1.42
CA THR A 55 -1.42 6.35 0.61
C THR A 55 -0.09 5.59 0.69
N VAL A 56 0.39 5.26 1.89
CA VAL A 56 1.64 4.52 2.05
C VAL A 56 1.53 3.12 1.45
N ALA A 57 0.39 2.44 1.59
CA ALA A 57 0.15 1.16 0.94
C ALA A 57 0.20 1.28 -0.59
N MET A 58 -0.45 2.28 -1.19
CA MET A 58 -0.41 2.51 -2.65
C MET A 58 1.00 2.84 -3.13
N LEU A 59 1.75 3.69 -2.42
CA LEU A 59 3.15 4.00 -2.72
C LEU A 59 4.05 2.77 -2.59
N SER A 60 3.78 1.89 -1.62
CA SER A 60 4.50 0.64 -1.45
C SER A 60 4.24 -0.34 -2.60
N LEU A 61 2.98 -0.51 -3.01
CA LEU A 61 2.63 -1.31 -4.18
C LEU A 61 3.22 -0.73 -5.47
N ALA A 62 3.28 0.58 -5.59
CA ALA A 62 3.96 1.27 -6.69
C ALA A 62 5.48 1.00 -6.68
N GLY A 63 6.07 0.78 -5.51
CA GLY A 63 7.51 0.60 -5.34
C GLY A 63 8.26 1.92 -5.19
N ILE A 64 7.66 2.89 -4.49
CA ILE A 64 8.31 4.17 -4.18
C ILE A 64 9.29 3.97 -3.02
N PRO A 65 10.49 4.61 -3.05
CA PRO A 65 11.49 4.53 -1.97
C PRO A 65 10.91 4.75 -0.58
N LEU A 66 11.56 4.18 0.44
CA LEU A 66 11.18 4.16 1.85
C LEU A 66 10.02 3.23 2.19
N THR A 67 9.51 2.45 1.24
CA THR A 67 8.44 1.47 1.48
C THR A 67 8.91 0.04 1.34
N ALA A 68 8.19 -0.90 1.97
CA ALA A 68 8.51 -2.33 1.91
C ALA A 68 8.50 -2.88 0.47
N GLY A 69 7.55 -2.41 -0.37
CA GLY A 69 7.43 -2.83 -1.76
C GLY A 69 8.62 -2.41 -2.63
N PHE A 70 9.22 -1.24 -2.36
CA PHE A 70 10.45 -0.83 -3.05
C PHE A 70 11.60 -1.78 -2.76
N ILE A 71 11.85 -2.07 -1.49
CA ILE A 71 12.94 -2.97 -1.08
C ILE A 71 12.75 -4.36 -1.68
N GLY A 72 11.53 -4.89 -1.65
CA GLY A 72 11.22 -6.19 -2.25
C GLY A 72 11.47 -6.22 -3.76
N LYS A 73 11.02 -5.20 -4.50
CA LYS A 73 11.29 -5.08 -5.94
C LYS A 73 12.78 -4.94 -6.23
N PHE A 74 13.50 -4.17 -5.42
CA PHE A 74 14.94 -3.99 -5.56
C PHE A 74 15.71 -5.30 -5.44
N TYR A 75 15.35 -6.15 -4.45
CA TYR A 75 15.95 -7.49 -4.32
C TYR A 75 15.64 -8.39 -5.52
N ILE A 76 14.41 -8.35 -6.06
CA ILE A 76 14.07 -9.13 -7.26
C ILE A 76 14.83 -8.63 -8.49
N ILE A 77 14.98 -7.30 -8.66
CA ILE A 77 15.77 -6.72 -9.74
C ILE A 77 17.22 -7.24 -9.67
N ASN A 78 17.85 -7.17 -8.52
CA ASN A 78 19.23 -7.65 -8.35
C ASN A 78 19.33 -9.15 -8.66
N ALA A 79 18.44 -9.96 -8.10
CA ALA A 79 18.44 -11.41 -8.36
C ALA A 79 18.18 -11.74 -9.84
N SER A 80 17.35 -10.93 -10.54
CA SER A 80 17.08 -11.11 -11.97
C SER A 80 18.29 -10.76 -12.84
N ILE A 81 19.05 -9.73 -12.46
CA ILE A 81 20.29 -9.35 -13.15
C ILE A 81 21.36 -10.45 -12.96
N GLU A 82 21.58 -10.89 -11.72
CA GLU A 82 22.54 -11.96 -11.39
C GLU A 82 22.21 -13.26 -12.13
N GLY A 83 20.92 -13.60 -12.25
CA GLY A 83 20.43 -14.79 -12.95
C GLY A 83 20.25 -14.63 -14.45
N ALA A 84 20.59 -13.46 -15.05
CA ALA A 84 20.36 -13.11 -16.45
C ALA A 84 18.89 -13.30 -16.90
N GLN A 85 17.93 -13.09 -15.99
CA GLN A 85 16.49 -13.27 -16.21
C GLN A 85 15.86 -12.00 -16.81
N TRP A 86 16.25 -11.63 -18.01
CA TRP A 86 15.88 -10.37 -18.66
C TRP A 86 14.35 -10.23 -18.90
N VAL A 87 13.67 -11.33 -19.19
CA VAL A 87 12.21 -11.36 -19.37
C VAL A 87 11.50 -11.01 -18.08
N LEU A 88 11.94 -11.60 -16.95
CA LEU A 88 11.38 -11.31 -15.61
C LEU A 88 11.63 -9.85 -15.22
N LEU A 89 12.84 -9.36 -15.44
CA LEU A 89 13.20 -7.97 -15.17
C LEU A 89 12.32 -7.00 -15.97
N THR A 90 12.17 -7.25 -17.26
CA THR A 90 11.32 -6.41 -18.14
C THR A 90 9.86 -6.44 -17.69
N ALA A 91 9.32 -7.61 -17.39
CA ALA A 91 7.95 -7.76 -16.89
C ALA A 91 7.72 -7.01 -15.57
N LEU A 92 8.68 -7.07 -14.65
CA LEU A 92 8.61 -6.36 -13.37
C LEU A 92 8.61 -4.83 -13.57
N VAL A 93 9.49 -4.32 -14.44
CA VAL A 93 9.60 -2.88 -14.70
C VAL A 93 8.33 -2.36 -15.39
N VAL A 94 7.89 -3.02 -16.46
CA VAL A 94 6.68 -2.63 -17.20
C VAL A 94 5.44 -2.73 -16.32
N GLY A 95 5.27 -3.83 -15.58
CA GLY A 95 4.15 -4.00 -14.65
C GLY A 95 4.14 -2.95 -13.54
N SER A 96 5.32 -2.58 -13.01
CA SER A 96 5.43 -1.50 -12.02
C SER A 96 5.06 -0.14 -12.61
N ALA A 97 5.49 0.16 -13.83
CA ALA A 97 5.16 1.42 -14.50
C ALA A 97 3.64 1.57 -14.73
N ILE A 98 2.98 0.49 -15.16
CA ILE A 98 1.53 0.47 -15.29
C ILE A 98 0.85 0.63 -13.92
N GLY A 99 1.34 -0.08 -12.91
CA GLY A 99 0.80 -0.04 -11.55
C GLY A 99 0.85 1.35 -10.92
N ILE A 100 1.93 2.12 -11.13
CA ILE A 100 2.08 3.49 -10.62
C ILE A 100 0.88 4.36 -11.03
N TYR A 101 0.44 4.28 -12.27
CA TYR A 101 -0.71 5.05 -12.76
C TYR A 101 -1.99 4.78 -11.95
N TYR A 102 -2.30 3.50 -11.71
CA TYR A 102 -3.51 3.13 -10.97
C TYR A 102 -3.42 3.50 -9.49
N TYR A 103 -2.26 3.31 -8.86
CA TYR A 103 -2.07 3.65 -7.45
C TYR A 103 -2.12 5.16 -7.22
N LEU A 104 -1.50 5.95 -8.09
CA LEU A 104 -1.59 7.41 -8.01
C LEU A 104 -3.00 7.91 -8.25
N LYS A 105 -3.78 7.27 -9.13
CA LYS A 105 -5.18 7.62 -9.36
C LYS A 105 -6.02 7.52 -8.08
N VAL A 106 -5.79 6.51 -7.24
CA VAL A 106 -6.45 6.37 -5.93
C VAL A 106 -6.04 7.51 -5.00
N ILE A 107 -4.73 7.81 -4.91
CA ILE A 107 -4.21 8.90 -4.06
C ILE A 107 -4.82 10.25 -4.49
N PHE A 108 -4.87 10.53 -5.79
CA PHE A 108 -5.51 11.74 -6.29
C PHE A 108 -7.01 11.81 -5.97
N ALA A 109 -7.73 10.69 -6.07
CA ALA A 109 -9.14 10.64 -5.68
C ALA A 109 -9.32 11.00 -4.20
N MET A 110 -8.49 10.46 -3.31
CA MET A 110 -8.53 10.79 -1.88
C MET A 110 -8.26 12.27 -1.57
N SER A 111 -7.47 12.94 -2.43
CA SER A 111 -7.09 14.35 -2.25
C SER A 111 -8.15 15.33 -2.75
N LYS A 112 -9.13 14.89 -3.53
CA LYS A 112 -10.18 15.77 -4.02
C LYS A 112 -11.00 16.31 -2.87
N ILE A 113 -11.31 17.62 -2.94
CA ILE A 113 -12.24 18.27 -2.01
C ILE A 113 -13.64 18.11 -2.61
N PRO A 114 -14.57 17.43 -1.96
CA PRO A 114 -15.95 17.35 -2.43
C PRO A 114 -16.60 18.72 -2.29
N GLU A 115 -17.04 19.32 -3.40
CA GLU A 115 -17.51 20.72 -3.43
C GLU A 115 -18.82 20.98 -2.65
N ASP A 116 -19.66 19.96 -2.40
CA ASP A 116 -21.01 20.17 -1.84
C ASP A 116 -21.37 19.32 -0.61
N LYS A 117 -20.51 18.41 -0.16
CA LYS A 117 -20.88 17.43 0.89
C LYS A 117 -20.06 17.48 2.17
N LEU A 118 -19.07 18.38 2.24
CA LEU A 118 -18.07 18.34 3.31
C LEU A 118 -18.66 18.60 4.70
N GLU A 119 -19.60 19.51 4.83
CA GLU A 119 -20.16 19.86 6.14
C GLU A 119 -21.12 18.81 6.70
N HIS A 120 -21.87 18.12 5.83
CA HIS A 120 -22.88 17.14 6.28
C HIS A 120 -22.28 15.73 6.51
N GLU A 121 -21.28 15.32 5.73
CA GLU A 121 -20.63 14.01 5.88
C GLU A 121 -19.54 14.00 6.95
N LEU A 122 -18.87 15.13 7.23
CA LEU A 122 -17.94 15.24 8.35
C LEU A 122 -18.64 15.04 9.71
N ALA A 123 -19.93 15.34 9.78
CA ALA A 123 -20.73 15.24 11.00
C ALA A 123 -21.42 13.88 11.20
N SER A 124 -21.54 13.03 10.19
CA SER A 124 -22.53 11.95 10.23
C SER A 124 -22.02 10.53 10.37
N LYS A 125 -20.72 10.25 10.19
CA LYS A 125 -20.22 8.87 10.36
C LYS A 125 -19.39 8.75 11.63
N PRO A 126 -19.81 7.89 12.60
CA PRO A 126 -19.04 7.67 13.82
C PRO A 126 -17.66 7.11 13.45
N ARG A 127 -16.63 7.81 13.88
CA ARG A 127 -15.23 7.41 13.70
C ARG A 127 -14.99 6.10 14.45
N ASN A 128 -14.71 5.03 13.72
CA ASN A 128 -14.42 3.74 14.33
C ASN A 128 -12.93 3.67 14.70
N LEU A 129 -12.64 3.96 16.00
CA LEU A 129 -11.28 3.96 16.52
C LEU A 129 -10.52 2.64 16.27
N SER A 130 -11.21 1.52 16.18
CA SER A 130 -10.58 0.21 15.94
C SER A 130 -9.95 0.15 14.54
N TYR A 131 -10.64 0.67 13.54
CA TYR A 131 -10.08 0.73 12.18
C TYR A 131 -8.95 1.75 12.06
N ASP A 132 -9.04 2.89 12.75
CA ASP A 132 -7.96 3.87 12.78
C ASP A 132 -6.70 3.31 13.44
N PHE A 133 -6.85 2.59 14.55
CA PHE A 133 -5.72 1.93 15.21
C PHE A 133 -5.08 0.86 14.31
N LEU A 134 -5.90 0.02 13.68
CA LEU A 134 -5.40 -1.00 12.77
C LEU A 134 -4.72 -0.40 11.54
N ALA A 135 -5.29 0.66 10.96
CA ALA A 135 -4.68 1.39 9.85
C ALA A 135 -3.33 2.01 10.24
N ALA A 136 -3.23 2.63 11.44
CA ALA A 136 -1.99 3.18 11.97
C ALA A 136 -0.93 2.08 12.21
N ALA A 137 -1.33 0.94 12.75
CA ALA A 137 -0.44 -0.20 12.95
C ALA A 137 0.11 -0.74 11.63
N MET A 138 -0.75 -0.89 10.62
CA MET A 138 -0.35 -1.35 9.28
C MET A 138 0.56 -0.34 8.57
N LEU A 139 0.27 0.96 8.67
CA LEU A 139 1.12 2.03 8.17
C LEU A 139 2.52 1.95 8.80
N ALA A 140 2.60 1.84 10.13
CA ALA A 140 3.86 1.73 10.83
C ALA A 140 4.64 0.48 10.41
N LEU A 141 3.96 -0.65 10.22
CA LEU A 141 4.57 -1.90 9.79
C LEU A 141 5.15 -1.82 8.37
N VAL A 142 4.41 -1.24 7.42
CA VAL A 142 4.89 -1.06 6.03
C VAL A 142 6.12 -0.16 5.99
N LEU A 143 6.11 0.95 6.74
CA LEU A 143 7.26 1.86 6.84
C LEU A 143 8.45 1.21 7.58
N TYR A 144 8.18 0.44 8.64
CA TYR A 144 9.21 -0.27 9.38
C TYR A 144 9.96 -1.26 8.48
N ILE A 145 9.24 -2.13 7.76
CA ILE A 145 9.85 -3.11 6.84
C ILE A 145 10.61 -2.40 5.71
N GLY A 146 10.09 -1.28 5.21
CA GLY A 146 10.73 -0.49 4.16
C GLY A 146 11.99 0.24 4.62
N SER A 147 12.01 0.72 5.87
CA SER A 147 13.16 1.45 6.42
C SER A 147 14.20 0.52 7.04
N TRP A 148 13.79 -0.61 7.59
CA TRP A 148 14.66 -1.59 8.26
C TRP A 148 14.37 -3.02 7.82
N PRO A 149 14.82 -3.42 6.63
CA PRO A 149 14.54 -4.76 6.09
C PRO A 149 15.32 -5.90 6.78
N GLN A 150 16.41 -5.58 7.51
CA GLN A 150 17.31 -6.59 8.09
C GLN A 150 16.62 -7.62 8.98
N PRO A 151 15.70 -7.29 9.90
CA PRO A 151 15.05 -8.30 10.74
C PRO A 151 14.27 -9.34 9.92
N VAL A 152 13.57 -8.88 8.87
CA VAL A 152 12.83 -9.75 7.97
C VAL A 152 13.79 -10.64 7.15
N MET A 153 14.88 -10.05 6.66
CA MET A 153 15.90 -10.80 5.92
C MET A 153 16.62 -11.84 6.81
N ALA A 154 16.93 -11.50 8.06
CA ALA A 154 17.53 -12.42 9.02
C ALA A 154 16.59 -13.60 9.33
N PHE A 155 15.29 -13.32 9.49
CA PHE A 155 14.29 -14.37 9.68
C PHE A 155 14.22 -15.32 8.46
N ILE A 156 14.18 -14.78 7.24
CA ILE A 156 14.17 -15.57 6.00
C ILE A 156 15.46 -16.39 5.84
N ALA A 157 16.60 -15.86 6.24
CA ALA A 157 17.88 -16.56 6.15
C ALA A 157 18.02 -17.72 7.16
N GLY A 158 17.22 -17.69 8.23
CA GLY A 158 17.19 -18.76 9.25
C GLY A 158 16.21 -19.91 8.94
N LEU A 159 15.38 -19.77 7.87
CA LEU A 159 14.48 -20.81 7.37
C LEU A 159 15.18 -21.71 6.35
#